data_f6959b7fe010d3d9bb4e82d1b468b32e
#
_entry.id   f6959b7fe010d3d9bb4e82d1b468b32e
#
_cell.length_a   1.000
_cell.length_b   1.000
_cell.length_c   1.000
_cell.angle_alpha   90.00
_cell.angle_beta   90.00
_cell.angle_gamma   90.00
#
_symmetry.space_group_name_H-M   'P 1'
#
loop_
_entity.id
_entity.type
_entity.pdbx_description
1 polymer ?
#
loop_
_entity_poly.entity_id
_entity_poly.type
_entity_poly.pdbx_seq_one_letter_code
_entity_poly.pdbx_strand_id
1 'polypeptide(L)'
;MMSFAGSTDRYPLAAFAGERPPAPQWYTDVMSDQPERGTVEVDGADIEFFTWGEVGKPGLLLIHGNFAHAHWWGPLSPLLARDYRVCAMSLAGMGGSGWRPSYSVEVQVHEAVAAAEAAQLFAADERPTVIAHSYGCEPAIFLAARVGERFGRVLLLDCGVAPTNEQEILTTKGRSYPTMADALARFRLAPPQEHNNLFILDDIARNGLIQDANGEWRWRFDPNFWPRLEGYDGWSALAQAKCPLTFIYGAESKLVTPAMAALQQTQAPEGTPFIALPCAGHHLMIDQPFAVHAAIRGVIEESRRTHR
;
A
#
# COMPACT_ATOMS: atom_id res chain seq x y z
N MET A 1 11.16 -7.98 31.82
CA MET A 1 11.77 -7.61 30.52
C MET A 1 11.60 -8.80 29.60
N MET A 2 10.49 -8.89 28.87
CA MET A 2 10.30 -9.95 27.87
C MET A 2 11.08 -9.55 26.63
N SER A 3 12.10 -10.34 26.29
CA SER A 3 12.83 -10.22 25.02
C SER A 3 11.88 -10.63 23.89
N PHE A 4 11.38 -9.68 23.13
CA PHE A 4 10.77 -9.96 21.84
C PHE A 4 11.89 -10.27 20.85
N ALA A 5 12.36 -11.51 20.81
CA ALA A 5 13.14 -12.00 19.69
C ALA A 5 12.20 -11.95 18.47
N GLY A 6 12.58 -11.21 17.42
CA GLY A 6 11.82 -11.15 16.18
C GLY A 6 11.58 -12.56 15.66
N SER A 7 10.33 -12.89 15.34
CA SER A 7 9.99 -14.21 14.82
C SER A 7 10.40 -14.28 13.36
N THR A 8 11.36 -15.14 13.03
CA THR A 8 11.71 -15.53 11.65
C THR A 8 10.74 -16.59 11.10
N ASP A 9 9.67 -16.89 11.83
CA ASP A 9 8.71 -17.91 11.46
C ASP A 9 8.00 -17.52 10.15
N ARG A 10 7.93 -18.46 9.23
CA ARG A 10 7.24 -18.30 7.95
C ARG A 10 5.75 -17.95 8.13
N TYR A 11 5.15 -18.32 9.26
CA TYR A 11 3.74 -18.14 9.59
C TYR A 11 3.59 -17.45 10.96
N PRO A 12 3.82 -16.15 11.04
CA PRO A 12 3.99 -15.44 12.31
C PRO A 12 2.75 -15.47 13.21
N LEU A 13 1.55 -15.67 12.64
CA LEU A 13 0.29 -15.70 13.40
C LEU A 13 -0.11 -17.12 13.85
N ALA A 14 0.59 -18.17 13.42
CA ALA A 14 0.21 -19.56 13.71
C ALA A 14 0.20 -19.86 15.22
N ALA A 15 1.14 -19.31 15.98
CA ALA A 15 1.25 -19.51 17.44
C ALA A 15 0.07 -18.95 18.23
N PHE A 16 -0.71 -18.02 17.66
CA PHE A 16 -1.85 -17.39 18.33
C PHE A 16 -3.16 -18.19 18.19
N ALA A 17 -3.19 -19.25 17.38
CA ALA A 17 -4.37 -20.12 17.20
C ALA A 17 -5.69 -19.35 16.94
N GLY A 18 -5.63 -18.23 16.26
CA GLY A 18 -6.78 -17.36 15.95
C GLY A 18 -7.04 -16.26 16.98
N GLU A 19 -6.36 -16.27 18.13
CA GLU A 19 -6.42 -15.16 19.09
C GLU A 19 -5.63 -13.96 18.59
N ARG A 20 -5.94 -12.77 19.13
CA ARG A 20 -5.21 -11.54 18.78
C ARG A 20 -3.89 -11.44 19.53
N PRO A 21 -2.78 -11.11 18.86
CA PRO A 21 -1.55 -10.73 19.55
C PRO A 21 -1.76 -9.52 20.45
N PRO A 22 -1.05 -9.42 21.59
CA PRO A 22 -1.13 -8.24 22.45
C PRO A 22 -0.66 -6.99 21.69
N ALA A 23 -1.47 -5.93 21.74
CA ALA A 23 -1.21 -4.66 21.09
C ALA A 23 -0.85 -3.58 22.12
N PRO A 24 0.09 -2.68 21.83
CA PRO A 24 0.38 -1.54 22.69
C PRO A 24 -0.75 -0.51 22.67
N GLN A 25 -0.86 0.30 23.72
CA GLN A 25 -1.93 1.30 23.87
C GLN A 25 -2.01 2.26 22.68
N TRP A 26 -0.86 2.76 22.19
CA TRP A 26 -0.85 3.68 21.06
C TRP A 26 -1.57 3.11 19.81
N TYR A 27 -1.45 1.79 19.60
CA TYR A 27 -2.08 1.13 18.45
C TYR A 27 -3.60 1.04 18.64
N THR A 28 -4.05 0.64 19.82
CA THR A 28 -5.50 0.59 20.11
C THR A 28 -6.14 1.97 20.04
N ASP A 29 -5.43 3.01 20.51
CA ASP A 29 -5.90 4.40 20.43
C ASP A 29 -6.03 4.86 18.97
N VAL A 30 -5.01 4.61 18.15
CA VAL A 30 -5.02 4.96 16.71
C VAL A 30 -6.12 4.20 15.97
N MET A 31 -6.26 2.90 16.21
CA MET A 31 -7.25 2.06 15.54
C MET A 31 -8.68 2.28 16.03
N SER A 32 -8.90 3.09 17.08
CA SER A 32 -10.23 3.51 17.50
C SER A 32 -10.87 4.53 16.54
N ASP A 33 -10.05 5.26 15.76
CA ASP A 33 -10.51 6.18 14.72
C ASP A 33 -10.88 5.39 13.45
N GLN A 34 -12.16 5.03 13.37
CA GLN A 34 -12.68 4.21 12.29
C GLN A 34 -12.91 5.03 11.01
N PRO A 35 -12.60 4.49 9.81
CA PRO A 35 -12.82 5.18 8.55
C PRO A 35 -14.29 5.29 8.17
N GLU A 36 -14.59 6.32 7.39
CA GLU A 36 -15.74 6.29 6.49
C GLU A 36 -15.43 5.33 5.33
N ARG A 37 -16.41 4.53 4.91
CA ARG A 37 -16.28 3.57 3.82
C ARG A 37 -17.02 4.05 2.59
N GLY A 38 -16.37 3.95 1.43
CA GLY A 38 -16.96 4.29 0.15
C GLY A 38 -16.62 3.27 -0.93
N THR A 39 -17.40 3.34 -2.00
CA THR A 39 -17.12 2.64 -3.26
C THR A 39 -17.34 3.60 -4.42
N VAL A 40 -16.62 3.43 -5.50
CA VAL A 40 -16.82 4.12 -6.76
C VAL A 40 -16.72 3.12 -7.91
N GLU A 41 -17.65 3.19 -8.85
CA GLU A 41 -17.62 2.31 -10.03
C GLU A 41 -16.62 2.88 -11.04
N VAL A 42 -15.72 2.02 -11.54
CA VAL A 42 -14.75 2.34 -12.58
C VAL A 42 -14.73 1.19 -13.59
N ASP A 43 -15.06 1.47 -14.84
CA ASP A 43 -14.99 0.51 -15.95
C ASP A 43 -15.60 -0.87 -15.60
N GLY A 44 -16.77 -0.88 -14.95
CA GLY A 44 -17.53 -2.07 -14.60
C GLY A 44 -17.08 -2.81 -13.33
N ALA A 45 -16.22 -2.21 -12.51
CA ALA A 45 -15.86 -2.75 -11.20
C ALA A 45 -16.02 -1.70 -10.09
N ASP A 46 -16.59 -2.11 -8.95
CA ASP A 46 -16.66 -1.30 -7.75
C ASP A 46 -15.26 -1.25 -7.09
N ILE A 47 -14.77 -0.05 -6.83
CA ILE A 47 -13.48 0.19 -6.16
C ILE A 47 -13.73 0.65 -4.73
N GLU A 48 -13.34 -0.19 -3.76
CA GLU A 48 -13.45 0.11 -2.32
C GLU A 48 -12.41 1.13 -1.91
N PHE A 49 -12.81 2.09 -1.08
CA PHE A 49 -11.89 2.98 -0.40
C PHE A 49 -12.36 3.34 1.01
N PHE A 50 -11.42 3.75 1.84
CA PHE A 50 -11.66 4.24 3.20
C PHE A 50 -11.11 5.64 3.33
N THR A 51 -11.83 6.50 4.07
CA THR A 51 -11.39 7.87 4.29
C THR A 51 -11.34 8.24 5.76
N TRP A 52 -10.39 9.10 6.08
CA TRP A 52 -10.20 9.71 7.41
C TRP A 52 -9.93 11.20 7.24
N GLY A 53 -10.14 11.95 8.33
CA GLY A 53 -9.87 13.39 8.35
C GLY A 53 -10.95 14.20 7.63
N GLU A 54 -10.93 15.52 7.86
CA GLU A 54 -11.93 16.44 7.34
C GLU A 54 -11.71 16.76 5.86
N VAL A 55 -12.82 16.91 5.13
CA VAL A 55 -12.80 17.44 3.76
C VAL A 55 -12.30 18.89 3.78
N GLY A 56 -11.48 19.25 2.80
CA GLY A 56 -10.83 20.56 2.72
C GLY A 56 -9.41 20.60 3.32
N LYS A 57 -8.99 19.58 4.09
CA LYS A 57 -7.57 19.36 4.39
C LYS A 57 -6.83 18.88 3.13
N PRO A 58 -5.49 19.09 3.03
CA PRO A 58 -4.69 18.57 1.92
C PRO A 58 -4.88 17.06 1.74
N GLY A 59 -5.08 16.61 0.50
CA GLY A 59 -5.42 15.23 0.19
C GLY A 59 -4.23 14.28 0.16
N LEU A 60 -4.41 13.06 0.69
CA LEU A 60 -3.47 11.94 0.54
C LEU A 60 -4.19 10.73 -0.04
N LEU A 61 -3.71 10.20 -1.16
CA LEU A 61 -4.17 8.94 -1.73
C LEU A 61 -3.15 7.84 -1.42
N LEU A 62 -3.59 6.75 -0.79
CA LEU A 62 -2.75 5.62 -0.39
C LEU A 62 -3.07 4.39 -1.23
N ILE A 63 -2.06 3.85 -1.94
CA ILE A 63 -2.19 2.69 -2.84
C ILE A 63 -1.34 1.53 -2.29
N HIS A 64 -1.97 0.41 -1.99
CA HIS A 64 -1.32 -0.76 -1.39
C HIS A 64 -0.52 -1.61 -2.39
N GLY A 65 0.27 -2.56 -1.88
CA GLY A 65 1.05 -3.50 -2.67
C GLY A 65 0.26 -4.71 -3.18
N ASN A 66 0.99 -5.68 -3.76
CA ASN A 66 0.43 -6.90 -4.32
C ASN A 66 -0.31 -7.75 -3.28
N PHE A 67 -1.50 -8.27 -3.62
CA PHE A 67 -2.37 -9.08 -2.75
C PHE A 67 -2.68 -8.45 -1.38
N ALA A 68 -2.47 -7.14 -1.26
CA ALA A 68 -2.82 -6.33 -0.11
C ALA A 68 -4.22 -5.71 -0.27
N HIS A 69 -4.57 -4.75 0.54
CA HIS A 69 -5.84 -4.03 0.53
C HIS A 69 -5.72 -2.74 1.36
N ALA A 70 -6.73 -1.87 1.32
CA ALA A 70 -6.71 -0.57 1.97
C ALA A 70 -6.37 -0.60 3.48
N HIS A 71 -6.74 -1.66 4.20
CA HIS A 71 -6.41 -1.80 5.63
C HIS A 71 -4.90 -1.95 5.93
N TRP A 72 -4.04 -2.17 4.94
CA TRP A 72 -2.59 -2.13 5.14
C TRP A 72 -2.10 -0.75 5.61
N TRP A 73 -2.89 0.27 5.35
CA TRP A 73 -2.65 1.64 5.77
C TRP A 73 -3.28 1.99 7.12
N GLY A 74 -3.94 1.00 7.78
CA GLY A 74 -4.69 1.16 9.02
C GLY A 74 -3.99 2.00 10.07
N PRO A 75 -2.76 1.65 10.51
CA PRO A 75 -2.10 2.43 11.57
C PRO A 75 -1.60 3.80 11.11
N LEU A 76 -1.33 4.00 9.82
CA LEU A 76 -0.84 5.28 9.30
C LEU A 76 -1.97 6.28 9.01
N SER A 77 -3.11 5.80 8.49
CA SER A 77 -4.19 6.67 8.05
C SER A 77 -4.74 7.57 9.15
N PRO A 78 -5.09 7.09 10.35
CA PRO A 78 -5.55 7.97 11.42
C PRO A 78 -4.48 8.95 11.91
N LEU A 79 -3.21 8.53 11.92
CA LEU A 79 -2.11 9.43 12.30
C LEU A 79 -1.96 10.58 11.31
N LEU A 80 -2.08 10.30 10.02
CA LEU A 80 -2.02 11.30 8.94
C LEU A 80 -3.28 12.17 8.91
N ALA A 81 -4.44 11.62 9.27
CA ALA A 81 -5.73 12.31 9.24
C ALA A 81 -5.84 13.52 10.18
N ARG A 82 -4.92 13.65 11.14
CA ARG A 82 -4.82 14.85 11.98
C ARG A 82 -4.61 16.11 11.15
N ASP A 83 -3.81 16.02 10.08
CA ASP A 83 -3.42 17.16 9.25
C ASP A 83 -3.90 17.04 7.78
N TYR A 84 -4.39 15.87 7.37
CA TYR A 84 -4.72 15.56 5.98
C TYR A 84 -6.11 14.94 5.83
N ARG A 85 -6.73 15.07 4.65
CA ARG A 85 -7.82 14.20 4.20
C ARG A 85 -7.17 12.98 3.56
N VAL A 86 -7.34 11.80 4.14
CA VAL A 86 -6.69 10.55 3.72
C VAL A 86 -7.69 9.64 3.03
N CYS A 87 -7.30 9.08 1.89
CA CYS A 87 -8.03 8.02 1.20
C CYS A 87 -7.10 6.82 1.02
N ALA A 88 -7.44 5.67 1.58
CA ALA A 88 -6.78 4.40 1.28
C ALA A 88 -7.72 3.56 0.41
N MET A 89 -7.27 3.21 -0.80
CA MET A 89 -8.06 2.42 -1.74
C MET A 89 -7.61 0.97 -1.82
N SER A 90 -8.50 0.07 -2.22
CA SER A 90 -8.18 -1.28 -2.65
C SER A 90 -8.21 -1.34 -4.18
N LEU A 91 -7.14 -1.78 -4.83
CA LEU A 91 -7.10 -1.98 -6.29
C LEU A 91 -8.08 -3.09 -6.72
N ALA A 92 -8.61 -3.03 -7.92
CA ALA A 92 -9.45 -4.09 -8.47
C ALA A 92 -8.76 -5.46 -8.35
N GLY A 93 -9.53 -6.49 -8.00
CA GLY A 93 -9.03 -7.82 -7.71
C GLY A 93 -8.46 -8.02 -6.31
N MET A 94 -8.51 -6.99 -5.43
CA MET A 94 -7.95 -7.01 -4.08
C MET A 94 -8.91 -6.33 -3.09
N GLY A 95 -8.85 -6.73 -1.82
CA GLY A 95 -9.71 -6.17 -0.77
C GLY A 95 -11.19 -6.39 -1.05
N GLY A 96 -12.00 -5.34 -0.85
CA GLY A 96 -13.42 -5.32 -1.17
C GLY A 96 -13.74 -4.89 -2.59
N SER A 97 -12.73 -4.56 -3.40
CA SER A 97 -12.93 -4.15 -4.78
C SER A 97 -13.33 -5.31 -5.70
N GLY A 98 -14.08 -4.97 -6.75
CA GLY A 98 -14.52 -5.91 -7.77
C GLY A 98 -13.37 -6.57 -8.51
N TRP A 99 -13.63 -7.76 -9.09
CA TRP A 99 -12.68 -8.47 -9.94
C TRP A 99 -12.95 -8.18 -11.41
N ARG A 100 -11.89 -8.26 -12.23
CA ARG A 100 -11.97 -8.01 -13.67
C ARG A 100 -11.57 -9.23 -14.50
N PRO A 101 -12.02 -9.34 -15.75
CA PRO A 101 -11.54 -10.35 -16.69
C PRO A 101 -10.05 -10.17 -17.02
N SER A 102 -9.56 -8.94 -17.10
CA SER A 102 -8.15 -8.55 -17.24
C SER A 102 -7.84 -7.33 -16.38
N TYR A 103 -6.58 -7.14 -16.05
CA TYR A 103 -6.08 -6.01 -15.26
C TYR A 103 -5.02 -5.26 -16.06
N SER A 104 -4.99 -3.96 -15.97
CA SER A 104 -3.91 -3.14 -16.53
C SER A 104 -3.57 -1.97 -15.61
N VAL A 105 -2.32 -1.53 -15.64
CA VAL A 105 -1.90 -0.37 -14.85
C VAL A 105 -2.60 0.92 -15.29
N GLU A 106 -3.00 1.02 -16.57
CA GLU A 106 -3.77 2.16 -17.08
C GLU A 106 -5.17 2.23 -16.45
N VAL A 107 -5.87 1.10 -16.33
CA VAL A 107 -7.18 1.07 -15.63
C VAL A 107 -7.00 1.36 -14.15
N GLN A 108 -5.93 0.89 -13.52
CA GLN A 108 -5.61 1.20 -12.12
C GLN A 108 -5.32 2.70 -11.89
N VAL A 109 -4.82 3.42 -12.90
CA VAL A 109 -4.75 4.90 -12.85
C VAL A 109 -6.14 5.51 -12.79
N HIS A 110 -7.11 5.01 -13.60
CA HIS A 110 -8.49 5.48 -13.54
C HIS A 110 -9.11 5.18 -12.17
N GLU A 111 -8.87 3.99 -11.60
CA GLU A 111 -9.31 3.61 -10.26
C GLU A 111 -8.77 4.58 -9.19
N ALA A 112 -7.47 4.90 -9.26
CA ALA A 112 -6.83 5.82 -8.32
C ALA A 112 -7.38 7.24 -8.40
N VAL A 113 -7.60 7.75 -9.61
CA VAL A 113 -8.19 9.08 -9.84
C VAL A 113 -9.64 9.12 -9.34
N ALA A 114 -10.45 8.12 -9.68
CA ALA A 114 -11.85 8.07 -9.27
C ALA A 114 -12.01 7.96 -7.74
N ALA A 115 -11.18 7.15 -7.08
CA ALA A 115 -11.15 7.06 -5.62
C ALA A 115 -10.74 8.40 -4.98
N ALA A 116 -9.74 9.10 -5.54
CA ALA A 116 -9.31 10.41 -5.06
C ALA A 116 -10.43 11.48 -5.20
N GLU A 117 -11.18 11.45 -6.32
CA GLU A 117 -12.33 12.34 -6.56
C GLU A 117 -13.47 12.02 -5.61
N ALA A 118 -13.87 10.76 -5.48
CA ALA A 118 -14.95 10.32 -4.60
C ALA A 118 -14.63 10.60 -3.13
N ALA A 119 -13.38 10.50 -2.72
CA ALA A 119 -12.89 10.84 -1.38
C ALA A 119 -12.74 12.36 -1.15
N GLN A 120 -13.01 13.19 -2.16
CA GLN A 120 -12.88 14.65 -2.13
C GLN A 120 -11.46 15.14 -1.78
N LEU A 121 -10.42 14.47 -2.28
CA LEU A 121 -9.03 14.84 -2.02
C LEU A 121 -8.62 16.15 -2.71
N PHE A 122 -9.36 16.59 -3.72
CA PHE A 122 -9.12 17.83 -4.46
C PHE A 122 -9.88 19.04 -3.90
N ALA A 123 -10.48 18.91 -2.70
CA ALA A 123 -11.23 20.01 -2.08
C ALA A 123 -10.36 21.11 -1.45
N ALA A 124 -9.08 20.84 -1.22
CA ALA A 124 -8.10 21.85 -0.78
C ALA A 124 -7.46 22.57 -1.98
N ASP A 125 -6.89 23.74 -1.74
CA ASP A 125 -6.09 24.45 -2.76
C ASP A 125 -4.81 23.70 -3.14
N GLU A 126 -4.26 22.95 -2.19
CA GLU A 126 -3.08 22.10 -2.42
C GLU A 126 -3.45 20.82 -3.17
N ARG A 127 -2.70 20.51 -4.24
CA ARG A 127 -2.90 19.26 -4.98
C ARG A 127 -2.61 18.05 -4.11
N PRO A 128 -3.41 16.96 -4.21
CA PRO A 128 -3.19 15.75 -3.41
C PRO A 128 -1.82 15.12 -3.64
N THR A 129 -1.30 14.49 -2.58
CA THR A 129 -0.11 13.64 -2.65
C THR A 129 -0.54 12.17 -2.79
N VAL A 130 0.09 11.44 -3.71
CA VAL A 130 -0.06 9.98 -3.82
C VAL A 130 1.06 9.29 -3.04
N ILE A 131 0.72 8.26 -2.28
CA ILE A 131 1.65 7.43 -1.52
C ILE A 131 1.37 5.99 -1.88
N ALA A 132 2.33 5.31 -2.45
CA ALA A 132 2.14 3.96 -2.95
C ALA A 132 3.21 3.02 -2.41
N HIS A 133 2.85 1.75 -2.19
CA HIS A 133 3.76 0.74 -1.67
C HIS A 133 3.91 -0.44 -2.64
N SER A 134 5.15 -0.92 -2.82
CA SER A 134 5.44 -2.15 -3.56
C SER A 134 4.81 -2.14 -4.96
N TYR A 135 4.01 -3.15 -5.34
CA TYR A 135 3.27 -3.19 -6.61
C TYR A 135 2.42 -1.93 -6.86
N GLY A 136 1.82 -1.35 -5.81
CA GLY A 136 1.03 -0.11 -5.96
C GLY A 136 1.83 1.08 -6.51
N CYS A 137 3.16 1.00 -6.47
CA CYS A 137 4.02 2.00 -7.10
C CYS A 137 3.92 1.99 -8.63
N GLU A 138 3.61 0.84 -9.24
CA GLU A 138 3.47 0.77 -10.70
C GLU A 138 2.31 1.65 -11.21
N PRO A 139 1.04 1.48 -10.74
CA PRO A 139 -0.01 2.40 -11.13
C PRO A 139 0.25 3.84 -10.67
N ALA A 140 0.98 4.07 -9.56
CA ALA A 140 1.34 5.42 -9.13
C ALA A 140 2.36 6.10 -10.05
N ILE A 141 3.33 5.36 -10.59
CA ILE A 141 4.28 5.84 -11.62
C ILE A 141 3.52 6.18 -12.91
N PHE A 142 2.61 5.30 -13.35
CA PHE A 142 1.77 5.57 -14.51
C PHE A 142 0.84 6.78 -14.28
N LEU A 143 0.26 6.93 -13.10
CA LEU A 143 -0.50 8.12 -12.72
C LEU A 143 0.36 9.39 -12.82
N ALA A 144 1.60 9.35 -12.33
CA ALA A 144 2.54 10.48 -12.46
C ALA A 144 2.84 10.81 -13.93
N ALA A 145 2.96 9.81 -14.79
CA ALA A 145 3.22 9.98 -16.23
C ALA A 145 1.99 10.48 -17.01
N ARG A 146 0.79 10.01 -16.68
CA ARG A 146 -0.44 10.30 -17.44
C ARG A 146 -1.12 11.60 -16.99
N VAL A 147 -1.30 11.75 -15.69
CA VAL A 147 -2.10 12.80 -15.05
C VAL A 147 -1.40 13.47 -13.85
N GLY A 148 -0.06 13.37 -13.81
CA GLY A 148 0.75 13.87 -12.69
C GLY A 148 0.51 15.35 -12.38
N GLU A 149 0.17 16.15 -13.40
CA GLU A 149 -0.17 17.56 -13.21
C GLU A 149 -1.37 17.83 -12.30
N ARG A 150 -2.23 16.83 -12.07
CA ARG A 150 -3.33 16.92 -11.10
C ARG A 150 -2.88 16.70 -9.65
N PHE A 151 -1.69 16.16 -9.44
CA PHE A 151 -1.17 15.79 -8.13
C PHE A 151 0.04 16.63 -7.75
N GLY A 152 0.24 16.85 -6.44
CA GLY A 152 1.36 17.63 -5.94
C GLY A 152 2.68 16.85 -6.03
N ARG A 153 2.63 15.53 -5.79
CA ARG A 153 3.76 14.60 -5.86
C ARG A 153 3.34 13.15 -5.71
N VAL A 154 4.28 12.24 -5.95
CA VAL A 154 4.13 10.80 -5.68
C VAL A 154 5.28 10.33 -4.79
N LEU A 155 4.95 9.66 -3.68
CA LEU A 155 5.88 8.97 -2.79
C LEU A 155 5.81 7.47 -3.07
N LEU A 156 6.95 6.88 -3.44
CA LEU A 156 7.10 5.48 -3.82
C LEU A 156 7.79 4.72 -2.68
N LEU A 157 7.00 3.93 -1.93
CA LEU A 157 7.47 3.22 -0.75
C LEU A 157 7.92 1.81 -1.13
N ASP A 158 9.21 1.54 -0.98
CA ASP A 158 9.88 0.27 -1.29
C ASP A 158 9.48 -0.31 -2.64
N CYS A 159 9.62 0.52 -3.66
CA CYS A 159 9.23 0.28 -5.03
C CYS A 159 10.34 -0.48 -5.77
N GLY A 160 10.03 -1.67 -6.29
CA GLY A 160 10.90 -2.36 -7.24
C GLY A 160 10.37 -2.17 -8.65
N VAL A 161 10.77 -1.11 -9.34
CA VAL A 161 10.38 -0.90 -10.75
C VAL A 161 10.99 -1.99 -11.62
N ALA A 162 10.15 -2.78 -12.26
CA ALA A 162 10.58 -3.82 -13.19
C ALA A 162 9.52 -4.06 -14.27
N PRO A 163 9.91 -4.41 -15.52
CA PRO A 163 8.96 -4.86 -16.53
C PRO A 163 8.26 -6.14 -16.09
N THR A 164 6.97 -6.29 -16.43
CA THR A 164 6.17 -7.48 -16.05
C THR A 164 6.73 -8.81 -16.56
N ASN A 165 7.43 -8.80 -17.67
CA ASN A 165 8.05 -9.99 -18.25
C ASN A 165 9.25 -10.53 -17.46
N GLU A 166 9.81 -9.74 -16.54
CA GLU A 166 10.89 -10.13 -15.64
C GLU A 166 10.39 -10.51 -14.23
N GLN A 167 9.12 -10.26 -13.94
CA GLN A 167 8.53 -10.63 -12.66
C GLN A 167 8.17 -12.11 -12.65
N GLU A 168 8.66 -12.81 -11.62
CA GLU A 168 8.23 -14.17 -11.36
C GLU A 168 6.72 -14.18 -11.12
N ILE A 169 5.95 -14.82 -12.03
CA ILE A 169 4.49 -14.85 -11.94
C ILE A 169 4.10 -15.56 -10.64
N LEU A 170 3.69 -14.78 -9.66
CA LEU A 170 3.22 -15.29 -8.39
C LEU A 170 1.85 -15.95 -8.59
N THR A 171 1.85 -17.22 -8.97
CA THR A 171 0.61 -17.98 -9.01
C THR A 171 0.23 -18.39 -7.59
N THR A 172 -0.93 -17.93 -7.14
CA THR A 172 -1.54 -18.45 -5.91
C THR A 172 -2.68 -19.38 -6.29
N LYS A 173 -2.69 -20.58 -5.71
CA LYS A 173 -3.90 -21.39 -5.75
C LYS A 173 -4.85 -20.78 -4.72
N GLY A 174 -5.99 -20.25 -5.15
CA GLY A 174 -7.06 -19.83 -4.24
C GLY A 174 -7.36 -20.98 -3.27
N ARG A 175 -7.08 -20.79 -1.98
CA ARG A 175 -7.36 -21.79 -0.94
C ARG A 175 -8.49 -21.29 -0.08
N SER A 176 -9.41 -22.20 0.25
CA SER A 176 -10.38 -22.01 1.31
C SER A 176 -9.89 -22.67 2.60
N TYR A 177 -10.37 -22.17 3.72
CA TYR A 177 -10.04 -22.64 5.06
C TYR A 177 -11.32 -22.84 5.87
N PRO A 178 -11.44 -23.94 6.64
CA PRO A 178 -12.63 -24.21 7.44
C PRO A 178 -12.92 -23.12 8.48
N THR A 179 -11.88 -22.55 9.07
CA THR A 179 -12.00 -21.50 10.09
C THR A 179 -11.10 -20.29 9.78
N MET A 180 -11.44 -19.13 10.34
CA MET A 180 -10.56 -17.95 10.29
C MET A 180 -9.20 -18.24 10.94
N ALA A 181 -9.16 -19.02 12.01
CA ALA A 181 -7.91 -19.41 12.70
C ALA A 181 -6.99 -20.21 11.76
N ASP A 182 -7.54 -21.14 10.96
CA ASP A 182 -6.76 -21.90 9.98
C ASP A 182 -6.17 -20.99 8.88
N ALA A 183 -6.93 -19.98 8.45
CA ALA A 183 -6.45 -19.02 7.47
C ALA A 183 -5.34 -18.12 8.06
N LEU A 184 -5.54 -17.57 9.26
CA LEU A 184 -4.56 -16.75 9.96
C LEU A 184 -3.25 -17.50 10.22
N ALA A 185 -3.34 -18.79 10.58
CA ALA A 185 -2.18 -19.67 10.76
C ALA A 185 -1.37 -19.89 9.47
N ARG A 186 -1.86 -19.44 8.32
CA ARG A 186 -1.18 -19.51 7.02
C ARG A 186 -0.80 -18.14 6.45
N PHE A 187 -1.13 -17.07 7.18
CA PHE A 187 -0.73 -15.72 6.78
C PHE A 187 0.79 -15.59 6.74
N ARG A 188 1.28 -14.94 5.71
CA ARG A 188 2.71 -14.64 5.54
C ARG A 188 2.90 -13.39 4.70
N LEU A 189 3.96 -12.67 4.96
CA LEU A 189 4.42 -11.60 4.07
C LEU A 189 5.27 -12.16 2.92
N ALA A 190 5.29 -11.45 1.80
CA ALA A 190 6.16 -11.69 0.65
C ALA A 190 6.72 -10.35 0.16
N PRO A 191 8.05 -10.18 0.11
CA PRO A 191 9.07 -11.12 0.59
C PRO A 191 9.02 -11.38 2.10
N PRO A 192 9.55 -12.53 2.58
CA PRO A 192 9.64 -12.81 4.01
C PRO A 192 10.59 -11.83 4.70
N GLN A 193 10.18 -11.31 5.84
CA GLN A 193 10.98 -10.44 6.72
C GLN A 193 10.70 -10.75 8.19
N GLU A 194 11.56 -10.28 9.09
CA GLU A 194 11.31 -10.35 10.53
C GLU A 194 10.15 -9.44 10.92
N HIS A 195 9.40 -9.84 11.95
CA HIS A 195 8.19 -9.15 12.37
C HIS A 195 8.20 -8.87 13.87
N ASN A 196 8.13 -7.60 14.24
CA ASN A 196 8.02 -7.17 15.63
C ASN A 196 6.60 -6.71 15.98
N ASN A 197 5.82 -6.25 15.01
CA ASN A 197 4.48 -5.68 15.21
C ASN A 197 3.38 -6.69 14.79
N LEU A 198 3.34 -7.84 15.45
CA LEU A 198 2.39 -8.92 15.13
C LEU A 198 0.93 -8.49 15.22
N PHE A 199 0.60 -7.50 16.06
CA PHE A 199 -0.74 -6.93 16.16
C PHE A 199 -1.15 -6.19 14.87
N ILE A 200 -0.21 -5.56 14.14
CA ILE A 200 -0.47 -4.96 12.82
C ILE A 200 -0.72 -6.07 11.80
N LEU A 201 0.11 -7.13 11.82
CA LEU A 201 -0.06 -8.27 10.91
C LEU A 201 -1.40 -8.98 11.11
N ASP A 202 -1.81 -9.19 12.37
CA ASP A 202 -3.09 -9.82 12.68
C ASP A 202 -4.27 -9.01 12.15
N ASP A 203 -4.22 -7.70 12.32
CA ASP A 203 -5.29 -6.83 11.85
C ASP A 203 -5.38 -6.80 10.31
N ILE A 204 -4.23 -6.67 9.63
CA ILE A 204 -4.14 -6.79 8.17
C ILE A 204 -4.69 -8.15 7.71
N ALA A 205 -4.25 -9.25 8.32
CA ALA A 205 -4.66 -10.58 7.94
C ALA A 205 -6.18 -10.80 8.10
N ARG A 206 -6.75 -10.39 9.23
CA ARG A 206 -8.20 -10.51 9.48
C ARG A 206 -9.03 -9.71 8.49
N ASN A 207 -8.65 -8.47 8.19
CA ASN A 207 -9.32 -7.63 7.21
C ASN A 207 -9.11 -8.13 5.77
N GLY A 208 -8.07 -8.92 5.53
CA GLY A 208 -7.81 -9.62 4.26
C GLY A 208 -8.63 -10.90 4.04
N LEU A 209 -9.48 -11.30 4.99
CA LEU A 209 -10.28 -12.51 4.91
C LEU A 209 -11.76 -12.21 4.66
N ILE A 210 -12.42 -13.10 3.93
CA ILE A 210 -13.87 -13.10 3.72
C ILE A 210 -14.39 -14.53 3.79
N GLN A 211 -15.61 -14.70 4.29
CA GLN A 211 -16.31 -15.96 4.25
C GLN A 211 -17.04 -16.11 2.92
N ASP A 212 -16.90 -17.23 2.26
CA ASP A 212 -17.60 -17.52 1.02
C ASP A 212 -19.04 -18.03 1.28
N ALA A 213 -19.78 -18.30 0.21
CA ALA A 213 -21.16 -18.79 0.29
C ALA A 213 -21.31 -20.17 0.98
N ASN A 214 -20.23 -20.95 1.07
CA ASN A 214 -20.19 -22.25 1.76
C ASN A 214 -19.80 -22.13 3.24
N GLY A 215 -19.51 -20.91 3.71
CA GLY A 215 -19.04 -20.64 5.06
C GLY A 215 -17.54 -20.85 5.24
N GLU A 216 -16.79 -21.13 4.18
CA GLU A 216 -15.33 -21.25 4.23
C GLU A 216 -14.63 -19.88 4.13
N TRP A 217 -13.48 -19.75 4.76
CA TRP A 217 -12.69 -18.53 4.75
C TRP A 217 -11.70 -18.51 3.59
N ARG A 218 -11.59 -17.38 2.89
CA ARG A 218 -10.61 -17.16 1.82
C ARG A 218 -10.02 -15.76 1.89
N TRP A 219 -8.84 -15.61 1.28
CA TRP A 219 -8.22 -14.29 1.13
C TRP A 219 -8.98 -13.44 0.11
N ARG A 220 -9.08 -12.15 0.39
CA ARG A 220 -9.74 -11.13 -0.45
C ARG A 220 -8.82 -10.68 -1.59
N PHE A 221 -8.42 -11.58 -2.47
CA PHE A 221 -7.75 -11.22 -3.72
C PHE A 221 -8.06 -12.23 -4.82
N ASP A 222 -8.01 -11.78 -6.08
CA ASP A 222 -8.12 -12.66 -7.23
C ASP A 222 -6.84 -13.49 -7.40
N PRO A 223 -6.88 -14.81 -7.24
CA PRO A 223 -5.70 -15.67 -7.43
C PRO A 223 -5.16 -15.66 -8.86
N ASN A 224 -5.97 -15.18 -9.82
CA ASN A 224 -5.60 -15.05 -11.22
C ASN A 224 -5.18 -13.62 -11.59
N PHE A 225 -4.96 -12.75 -10.63
CA PHE A 225 -4.56 -11.36 -10.90
C PHE A 225 -3.35 -11.28 -11.84
N TRP A 226 -2.23 -11.92 -11.47
CA TRP A 226 -1.00 -11.88 -12.26
C TRP A 226 -1.12 -12.51 -13.67
N PRO A 227 -1.75 -13.70 -13.84
CA PRO A 227 -1.98 -14.24 -15.17
C PRO A 227 -2.87 -13.37 -16.08
N ARG A 228 -3.67 -12.48 -15.49
CA ARG A 228 -4.58 -11.58 -16.22
C ARG A 228 -4.08 -10.14 -16.31
N LEU A 229 -2.93 -9.84 -15.69
CA LEU A 229 -2.33 -8.51 -15.76
C LEU A 229 -1.64 -8.32 -17.11
N GLU A 230 -2.03 -7.26 -17.81
CA GLU A 230 -1.41 -6.85 -19.06
C GLU A 230 0.02 -6.36 -18.84
N GLY A 231 0.91 -6.60 -19.82
CA GLY A 231 2.29 -6.16 -19.76
C GLY A 231 2.40 -4.63 -19.76
N TYR A 232 3.35 -4.10 -19.00
CA TYR A 232 3.63 -2.67 -18.90
C TYR A 232 5.14 -2.39 -18.83
N ASP A 233 5.53 -1.13 -19.11
CA ASP A 233 6.90 -0.65 -19.00
C ASP A 233 6.98 0.49 -17.97
N GLY A 234 7.27 0.11 -16.72
CA GLY A 234 7.39 1.04 -15.60
C GLY A 234 8.56 2.01 -15.74
N TRP A 235 9.68 1.59 -16.35
CA TRP A 235 10.84 2.46 -16.57
C TRP A 235 10.52 3.61 -17.51
N SER A 236 9.86 3.31 -18.64
CA SER A 236 9.44 4.32 -19.59
C SER A 236 8.44 5.31 -18.97
N ALA A 237 7.52 4.82 -18.15
CA ALA A 237 6.57 5.67 -17.44
C ALA A 237 7.27 6.54 -16.37
N LEU A 238 8.23 6.00 -15.62
CA LEU A 238 9.00 6.73 -14.62
C LEU A 238 9.70 7.96 -15.21
N ALA A 239 10.33 7.81 -16.38
CA ALA A 239 11.01 8.89 -17.08
C ALA A 239 10.04 10.00 -17.58
N GLN A 240 8.74 9.70 -17.69
CA GLN A 240 7.70 10.62 -18.16
C GLN A 240 6.89 11.28 -17.04
N ALA A 241 7.30 11.12 -15.78
CA ALA A 241 6.58 11.70 -14.63
C ALA A 241 6.41 13.22 -14.77
N LYS A 242 5.17 13.70 -14.56
CA LYS A 242 4.78 15.12 -14.69
C LYS A 242 4.57 15.80 -13.33
N CYS A 243 4.96 15.14 -12.25
CA CYS A 243 5.00 15.70 -10.91
C CYS A 243 6.23 15.18 -10.16
N PRO A 244 6.67 15.85 -9.09
CA PRO A 244 7.80 15.41 -8.29
C PRO A 244 7.59 13.99 -7.73
N LEU A 245 8.64 13.18 -7.80
CA LEU A 245 8.71 11.85 -7.19
C LEU A 245 9.63 11.85 -5.98
N THR A 246 9.39 10.92 -5.05
CA THR A 246 10.32 10.64 -3.94
C THR A 246 10.28 9.15 -3.66
N PHE A 247 11.45 8.49 -3.62
CA PHE A 247 11.57 7.10 -3.21
C PHE A 247 11.90 7.02 -1.72
N ILE A 248 11.16 6.19 -0.99
CA ILE A 248 11.40 5.87 0.42
C ILE A 248 11.49 4.35 0.52
N TYR A 249 12.58 3.80 1.00
CA TYR A 249 12.76 2.35 1.06
C TYR A 249 13.34 1.89 2.38
N GLY A 250 13.10 0.62 2.73
CA GLY A 250 13.68 0.02 3.92
C GLY A 250 15.17 -0.26 3.71
N ALA A 251 16.02 0.15 4.66
CA ALA A 251 17.46 -0.11 4.59
C ALA A 251 17.81 -1.61 4.63
N GLU A 252 16.87 -2.44 5.11
CA GLU A 252 16.98 -3.91 5.15
C GLU A 252 16.07 -4.59 4.11
N SER A 253 15.57 -3.82 3.13
CA SER A 253 14.72 -4.36 2.06
C SER A 253 15.48 -5.40 1.21
N LYS A 254 14.80 -6.52 0.96
CA LYS A 254 15.27 -7.55 0.02
C LYS A 254 14.84 -7.28 -1.41
N LEU A 255 13.87 -6.36 -1.61
CA LEU A 255 13.39 -5.96 -2.93
C LEU A 255 14.20 -4.76 -3.46
N VAL A 256 14.29 -3.69 -2.67
CA VAL A 256 15.09 -2.51 -3.04
C VAL A 256 16.49 -2.65 -2.46
N THR A 257 17.28 -3.49 -3.11
CA THR A 257 18.71 -3.65 -2.79
C THR A 257 19.50 -2.39 -3.14
N PRO A 258 20.73 -2.19 -2.62
CA PRO A 258 21.58 -1.07 -3.04
C PRO A 258 21.77 -0.97 -4.56
N ALA A 259 21.84 -2.11 -5.26
CA ALA A 259 21.95 -2.16 -6.72
C ALA A 259 20.64 -1.67 -7.39
N MET A 260 19.49 -2.09 -6.89
CA MET A 260 18.19 -1.62 -7.38
C MET A 260 18.02 -0.12 -7.14
N ALA A 261 18.34 0.37 -5.94
CA ALA A 261 18.27 1.80 -5.63
C ALA A 261 19.18 2.64 -6.54
N ALA A 262 20.40 2.16 -6.81
CA ALA A 262 21.31 2.82 -7.73
C ALA A 262 20.77 2.84 -9.18
N LEU A 263 20.17 1.73 -9.64
CA LEU A 263 19.52 1.68 -10.96
C LEU A 263 18.35 2.67 -11.04
N GLN A 264 17.50 2.70 -10.04
CA GLN A 264 16.36 3.64 -9.96
C GLN A 264 16.84 5.10 -10.01
N GLN A 265 17.94 5.42 -9.32
CA GLN A 265 18.54 6.77 -9.35
C GLN A 265 18.98 7.19 -10.77
N THR A 266 19.44 6.25 -11.59
CA THR A 266 19.83 6.55 -12.98
C THR A 266 18.65 6.74 -13.93
N GLN A 267 17.48 6.19 -13.59
CA GLN A 267 16.28 6.19 -14.44
C GLN A 267 15.24 7.22 -13.99
N ALA A 268 15.27 7.61 -12.74
CA ALA A 268 14.35 8.62 -12.21
C ALA A 268 14.69 10.02 -12.74
N PRO A 269 13.72 10.95 -12.80
CA PRO A 269 13.97 12.35 -13.12
C PRO A 269 15.07 12.94 -12.22
N GLU A 270 15.90 13.84 -12.80
CA GLU A 270 17.00 14.48 -12.07
C GLU A 270 16.49 15.18 -10.80
N GLY A 271 17.23 15.05 -9.70
CA GLY A 271 16.87 15.63 -8.42
C GLY A 271 15.82 14.84 -7.62
N THR A 272 15.38 13.68 -8.10
CA THR A 272 14.47 12.81 -7.32
C THR A 272 15.12 12.35 -6.02
N PRO A 273 14.52 12.64 -4.83
CA PRO A 273 15.07 12.19 -3.55
C PRO A 273 14.91 10.68 -3.34
N PHE A 274 15.93 10.06 -2.68
CA PHE A 274 15.93 8.68 -2.23
C PHE A 274 16.23 8.62 -0.74
N ILE A 275 15.30 8.11 0.06
CA ILE A 275 15.35 8.09 1.52
C ILE A 275 15.35 6.64 2.00
N ALA A 276 16.43 6.21 2.65
CA ALA A 276 16.50 4.92 3.30
C ALA A 276 16.01 5.01 4.75
N LEU A 277 15.06 4.17 5.14
CA LEU A 277 14.58 4.07 6.51
C LEU A 277 15.34 2.95 7.24
N PRO A 278 16.07 3.26 8.33
CA PRO A 278 16.79 2.25 9.09
C PRO A 278 15.82 1.28 9.79
N CYS A 279 16.28 0.07 10.05
CA CYS A 279 15.54 -1.00 10.74
C CYS A 279 14.17 -1.28 10.08
N ALA A 280 14.07 -1.16 8.77
CA ALA A 280 12.87 -1.44 8.00
C ALA A 280 13.20 -2.35 6.82
N GLY A 281 12.39 -3.38 6.62
CA GLY A 281 12.38 -4.23 5.44
C GLY A 281 11.41 -3.71 4.36
N HIS A 282 10.96 -4.61 3.48
CA HIS A 282 10.04 -4.29 2.39
C HIS A 282 8.71 -3.69 2.89
N HIS A 283 8.16 -4.22 3.96
CA HIS A 283 6.89 -3.75 4.54
C HIS A 283 7.13 -2.69 5.62
N LEU A 284 7.77 -1.60 5.22
CA LEU A 284 8.27 -0.56 6.13
C LEU A 284 7.18 0.07 7.02
N MET A 285 5.91 0.15 6.55
CA MET A 285 4.79 0.66 7.34
C MET A 285 4.40 -0.29 8.50
N ILE A 286 4.79 -1.57 8.41
CA ILE A 286 4.59 -2.55 9.47
C ILE A 286 5.76 -2.48 10.46
N ASP A 287 6.99 -2.40 9.95
CA ASP A 287 8.20 -2.39 10.78
C ASP A 287 8.36 -1.10 11.56
N GLN A 288 8.22 0.04 10.87
CA GLN A 288 8.53 1.37 11.37
C GLN A 288 7.41 2.39 11.08
N PRO A 289 6.16 2.17 11.57
CA PRO A 289 5.02 3.02 11.23
C PRO A 289 5.24 4.49 11.54
N PHE A 290 5.88 4.82 12.66
CA PHE A 290 6.16 6.20 13.04
C PHE A 290 7.27 6.84 12.20
N ALA A 291 8.30 6.08 11.79
CA ALA A 291 9.34 6.59 10.90
C ALA A 291 8.76 6.86 9.50
N VAL A 292 7.91 5.96 9.00
CA VAL A 292 7.18 6.17 7.73
C VAL A 292 6.28 7.40 7.81
N HIS A 293 5.51 7.55 8.88
CA HIS A 293 4.68 8.73 9.13
C HIS A 293 5.51 10.02 9.12
N ALA A 294 6.64 10.05 9.84
CA ALA A 294 7.54 11.20 9.91
C ALA A 294 8.18 11.52 8.55
N ALA A 295 8.61 10.49 7.80
CA ALA A 295 9.20 10.66 6.47
C ALA A 295 8.20 11.25 5.47
N ILE A 296 6.97 10.72 5.43
CA ILE A 296 5.89 11.24 4.58
C ILE A 296 5.65 12.73 4.89
N ARG A 297 5.47 13.09 6.15
CA ARG A 297 5.25 14.48 6.54
C ARG A 297 6.43 15.37 6.20
N GLY A 298 7.65 14.90 6.47
CA GLY A 298 8.88 15.65 6.17
C GLY A 298 9.00 16.00 4.69
N VAL A 299 8.74 15.04 3.81
CA VAL A 299 8.76 15.25 2.35
C VAL A 299 7.68 16.24 1.90
N ILE A 300 6.46 16.15 2.44
CA ILE A 300 5.38 17.07 2.10
C ILE A 300 5.69 18.49 2.59
N GLU A 301 6.14 18.65 3.83
CA GLU A 301 6.45 19.96 4.41
C GLU A 301 7.65 20.64 3.73
N GLU A 302 8.67 19.90 3.34
CA GLU A 302 9.81 20.45 2.58
C GLU A 302 9.35 21.07 1.26
N SER A 303 8.45 20.40 0.55
CA SER A 303 7.86 20.92 -0.68
C SER A 303 7.10 22.24 -0.48
N ARG A 304 6.37 22.36 0.62
CA ARG A 304 5.64 23.59 0.93
C ARG A 304 6.56 24.79 1.16
N ARG A 305 7.78 24.54 1.66
CA ARG A 305 8.79 25.58 1.88
C ARG A 305 9.45 26.06 0.59
N THR A 306 9.70 25.13 -0.35
CA THR A 306 10.37 25.45 -1.61
C THR A 306 9.45 26.16 -2.63
N HIS A 307 8.13 26.16 -2.40
CA HIS A 307 7.14 26.82 -3.28
C HIS A 307 6.55 28.11 -2.68
N ARG A 308 7.05 28.55 -1.51
CA ARG A 308 6.77 29.87 -0.93
C ARG A 308 7.86 30.85 -1.29
#